data_a2c38c18551e6d81dc358783efdbebbd
#
_entry.id   a2c38c18551e6d81dc358783efdbebbd
#
_cell.length_a   1.000
_cell.length_b   1.000
_cell.length_c   1.000
_cell.angle_alpha   90.00
_cell.angle_beta   90.00
_cell.angle_gamma   90.00
#
_symmetry.space_group_name_H-M   'P 1'
#
loop_
_entity.id
_entity.type
_entity.pdbx_description
1 polymer ?
#
loop_
_entity_poly.entity_id
_entity_poly.type
_entity_poly.pdbx_seq_one_letter_code
_entity_poly.pdbx_strand_id
1 'polypeptide(L)'
;ATHNCYGVDLNPTAVDLAKVSMWLNIIYKHSKTPWFNLRLSSGNSLIGARLQVFKEADLKSKRGRGVENYLDRVPERINLINGRHDDEIYHFFIPDVGMAGFDKDKVIKGLLPDEVKTIKDWRKPFTEEFTYAQIRTLKRLSNKVDELLTSHLNNRERLLKATDDNIPIWPNSNKTEGLPIKAKELQEKDLYRATSAYRKLKLMMDYWCSLWFWPIEKAGDLPT
;
A
#
# COMPACT_ATOMS: atom_id res chain seq x y z
N ALA A 1 -7.73 -6.58 23.10
CA ALA A 1 -8.07 -6.99 21.74
C ALA A 1 -8.22 -5.80 20.80
N THR A 2 -9.04 -4.79 21.17
CA THR A 2 -9.39 -3.65 20.29
C THR A 2 -8.22 -2.78 19.84
N HIS A 3 -7.08 -2.77 20.52
CA HIS A 3 -5.93 -1.92 20.19
C HIS A 3 -4.81 -2.64 19.44
N ASN A 4 -4.65 -3.95 19.65
CA ASN A 4 -3.44 -4.67 19.25
C ASN A 4 -3.68 -5.79 18.22
N CYS A 5 -4.94 -6.03 17.84
CA CYS A 5 -5.26 -7.07 16.87
C CYS A 5 -5.45 -6.45 15.47
N TYR A 6 -4.58 -6.83 14.55
CA TYR A 6 -4.66 -6.48 13.13
C TYR A 6 -4.67 -7.75 12.31
N GLY A 7 -5.46 -7.78 11.26
CA GLY A 7 -5.56 -8.95 10.40
C GLY A 7 -5.95 -8.59 8.97
N VAL A 8 -5.45 -9.41 8.05
CA VAL A 8 -5.82 -9.37 6.64
C VAL A 8 -6.11 -10.79 6.20
N ASP A 9 -7.27 -10.99 5.59
CA ASP A 9 -7.65 -12.27 4.99
C ASP A 9 -8.16 -12.03 3.57
N LEU A 10 -7.92 -12.98 2.69
CA LEU A 10 -8.36 -12.91 1.30
C LEU A 10 -9.89 -13.01 1.19
N ASN A 11 -10.51 -13.77 2.09
CA ASN A 11 -11.95 -14.00 2.11
C ASN A 11 -12.65 -12.94 2.97
N PRO A 12 -13.49 -12.06 2.37
CA PRO A 12 -14.21 -11.03 3.12
C PRO A 12 -15.16 -11.62 4.17
N THR A 13 -15.76 -12.80 3.92
CA THR A 13 -16.63 -13.47 4.89
C THR A 13 -15.84 -13.94 6.12
N ALA A 14 -14.59 -14.42 5.94
CA ALA A 14 -13.73 -14.79 7.05
C ALA A 14 -13.36 -13.55 7.90
N VAL A 15 -13.13 -12.39 7.26
CA VAL A 15 -12.89 -11.12 7.97
C VAL A 15 -14.10 -10.73 8.83
N ASP A 16 -15.31 -10.84 8.29
CA ASP A 16 -16.54 -10.49 9.04
C ASP A 16 -16.79 -11.47 10.18
N LEU A 17 -16.59 -12.76 9.96
CA LEU A 17 -16.64 -13.76 11.04
C LEU A 17 -15.59 -13.50 12.12
N ALA A 18 -14.38 -13.10 11.75
CA ALA A 18 -13.33 -12.75 12.71
C ALA A 18 -13.73 -11.54 13.57
N LYS A 19 -14.36 -10.51 12.99
CA LYS A 19 -14.89 -9.35 13.74
C LYS A 19 -15.93 -9.79 14.77
N VAL A 20 -16.89 -10.63 14.37
CA VAL A 20 -17.93 -11.17 15.26
C VAL A 20 -17.31 -12.05 16.35
N SER A 21 -16.40 -12.95 16.01
CA SER A 21 -15.73 -13.83 16.97
C SER A 21 -14.94 -13.05 18.01
N MET A 22 -14.19 -12.02 17.56
CA MET A 22 -13.47 -11.13 18.48
C MET A 22 -14.42 -10.36 19.39
N TRP A 23 -15.54 -9.87 18.86
CA TRP A 23 -16.54 -9.18 19.65
C TRP A 23 -17.14 -10.10 20.71
N LEU A 24 -17.55 -11.32 20.36
CA LEU A 24 -18.11 -12.28 21.31
C LEU A 24 -17.13 -12.64 22.45
N ASN A 25 -15.83 -12.64 22.17
CA ASN A 25 -14.82 -12.93 23.19
C ASN A 25 -14.56 -11.78 24.18
N ILE A 26 -14.95 -10.56 23.85
CA ILE A 26 -14.69 -9.37 24.68
C ILE A 26 -15.95 -8.72 25.22
N ILE A 27 -17.15 -9.25 24.90
CA ILE A 27 -18.41 -8.69 25.35
C ILE A 27 -18.58 -8.88 26.87
N TYR A 28 -18.98 -7.81 27.55
CA TYR A 28 -19.35 -7.84 28.95
C TYR A 28 -20.55 -6.90 29.19
N LYS A 29 -21.18 -6.99 30.36
CA LYS A 29 -22.33 -6.15 30.73
C LYS A 29 -21.97 -4.67 30.60
N HIS A 30 -22.76 -3.92 29.83
CA HIS A 30 -22.55 -2.48 29.52
C HIS A 30 -21.38 -2.19 28.59
N SER A 31 -20.73 -3.20 27.95
CA SER A 31 -19.75 -2.94 26.91
C SER A 31 -20.42 -2.32 25.69
N LYS A 32 -19.70 -1.39 25.02
CA LYS A 32 -20.09 -0.89 23.70
C LYS A 32 -19.60 -1.86 22.61
N THR A 33 -20.24 -1.84 21.45
CA THR A 33 -19.79 -2.64 20.32
C THR A 33 -18.44 -2.12 19.82
N PRO A 34 -17.38 -2.92 19.88
CA PRO A 34 -16.06 -2.53 19.41
C PRO A 34 -16.04 -2.35 17.89
N TRP A 35 -15.15 -1.48 17.39
CA TRP A 35 -15.03 -1.17 15.98
C TRP A 35 -13.76 -1.77 15.39
N PHE A 36 -13.89 -2.92 14.71
CA PHE A 36 -12.75 -3.65 14.15
C PHE A 36 -12.46 -3.32 12.68
N ASN A 37 -13.32 -2.56 11.99
CA ASN A 37 -13.21 -2.33 10.55
C ASN A 37 -11.91 -1.63 10.12
N LEU A 38 -11.27 -0.86 11.00
CA LEU A 38 -10.00 -0.21 10.73
C LEU A 38 -8.78 -1.11 10.98
N ARG A 39 -9.00 -2.33 11.46
CA ARG A 39 -7.95 -3.26 11.88
C ARG A 39 -7.99 -4.60 11.19
N LEU A 40 -9.20 -5.05 10.83
CA LEU A 40 -9.43 -6.27 10.09
C LEU A 40 -9.90 -5.90 8.69
N SER A 41 -9.13 -6.29 7.68
CA SER A 41 -9.36 -5.90 6.28
C SER A 41 -9.34 -7.13 5.37
N SER A 42 -10.15 -7.08 4.31
CA SER A 42 -10.03 -8.05 3.22
C SER A 42 -8.93 -7.64 2.25
N GLY A 43 -8.07 -8.59 1.89
CA GLY A 43 -6.99 -8.38 0.95
C GLY A 43 -5.95 -9.51 0.96
N ASN A 44 -5.01 -9.43 0.04
CA ASN A 44 -3.88 -10.35 0.01
C ASN A 44 -2.75 -9.85 0.93
N SER A 45 -2.39 -10.62 1.96
CA SER A 45 -1.34 -10.25 2.92
C SER A 45 0.09 -10.38 2.36
N LEU A 46 0.26 -11.05 1.22
CA LEU A 46 1.56 -11.31 0.60
C LEU A 46 1.89 -10.31 -0.53
N ILE A 47 0.85 -9.79 -1.19
CA ILE A 47 0.98 -8.90 -2.35
C ILE A 47 0.64 -7.47 -1.92
N GLY A 48 1.54 -6.54 -2.20
CA GLY A 48 1.31 -5.12 -1.93
C GLY A 48 2.58 -4.30 -2.02
N ALA A 49 2.42 -3.04 -2.40
CA ALA A 49 3.48 -2.07 -2.28
C ALA A 49 3.73 -1.75 -0.79
N ARG A 50 4.97 -1.55 -0.44
CA ARG A 50 5.41 -1.26 0.94
C ARG A 50 5.94 0.17 1.02
N LEU A 51 6.06 0.69 2.23
CA LEU A 51 6.74 1.96 2.49
C LEU A 51 8.26 1.73 2.47
N GLN A 52 8.78 1.59 1.25
CA GLN A 52 10.19 1.36 0.96
C GLN A 52 10.65 2.37 -0.10
N VAL A 53 11.94 2.65 -0.12
CA VAL A 53 12.55 3.69 -0.95
C VAL A 53 13.84 3.22 -1.60
N PHE A 54 14.17 3.83 -2.73
CA PHE A 54 15.51 3.81 -3.33
C PHE A 54 16.15 5.19 -3.15
N LYS A 55 17.47 5.23 -3.03
CA LYS A 55 18.22 6.48 -3.02
C LYS A 55 18.37 7.03 -4.44
N GLU A 56 18.36 8.35 -4.58
CA GLU A 56 18.59 9.03 -5.86
C GLU A 56 19.88 8.56 -6.54
N ALA A 57 20.94 8.29 -5.76
CA ALA A 57 22.21 7.81 -6.28
C ALA A 57 22.09 6.45 -6.98
N ASP A 58 21.23 5.55 -6.47
CA ASP A 58 21.03 4.22 -7.06
C ASP A 58 20.32 4.28 -8.41
N LEU A 59 19.43 5.27 -8.59
CA LEU A 59 18.68 5.48 -9.83
C LEU A 59 19.52 6.16 -10.93
N LYS A 60 20.54 6.89 -10.55
CA LYS A 60 21.51 7.53 -11.47
C LYS A 60 22.64 6.61 -11.92
N SER A 61 22.79 5.47 -11.25
CA SER A 61 23.85 4.50 -11.57
C SER A 61 23.47 3.69 -12.80
N LYS A 62 24.33 3.74 -13.82
CA LYS A 62 24.21 2.87 -14.99
C LYS A 62 24.65 1.46 -14.60
N ARG A 63 23.83 0.47 -14.93
CA ARG A 63 24.19 -0.93 -14.73
C ARG A 63 25.40 -1.29 -15.57
N GLY A 64 26.50 -1.75 -14.93
CA GLY A 64 27.75 -2.10 -15.59
C GLY A 64 28.59 -3.08 -14.78
N ARG A 65 29.74 -3.54 -15.34
CA ARG A 65 30.65 -4.42 -14.62
C ARG A 65 31.16 -3.74 -13.34
N GLY A 66 30.76 -4.28 -12.17
CA GLY A 66 31.20 -3.80 -10.87
C GLY A 66 30.45 -2.55 -10.38
N VAL A 67 29.42 -2.10 -11.08
CA VAL A 67 28.55 -0.98 -10.64
C VAL A 67 27.13 -1.51 -10.40
N GLU A 68 26.73 -1.52 -9.15
CA GLU A 68 25.35 -1.84 -8.77
C GLU A 68 24.41 -0.66 -9.06
N ASN A 69 23.21 -0.96 -9.54
CA ASN A 69 22.14 0.02 -9.66
C ASN A 69 20.91 -0.43 -8.85
N TYR A 70 19.82 0.30 -8.94
CA TYR A 70 18.60 -0.01 -8.20
C TYR A 70 18.02 -1.41 -8.50
N LEU A 71 18.26 -1.99 -9.69
CA LEU A 71 17.81 -3.34 -10.06
C LEU A 71 18.56 -4.45 -9.29
N ASP A 72 19.75 -4.17 -8.81
CA ASP A 72 20.59 -5.10 -8.07
C ASP A 72 20.42 -4.92 -6.54
N ARG A 73 19.60 -3.96 -6.11
CA ARG A 73 19.37 -3.61 -4.70
C ARG A 73 17.94 -3.86 -4.27
N VAL A 74 17.78 -4.18 -3.00
CA VAL A 74 16.46 -4.25 -2.35
C VAL A 74 16.12 -2.87 -1.80
N PRO A 75 14.93 -2.33 -2.04
CA PRO A 75 14.54 -1.04 -1.51
C PRO A 75 14.53 -1.05 0.03
N GLU A 76 15.06 0.02 0.63
CA GLU A 76 15.17 0.18 2.07
C GLU A 76 13.84 0.57 2.69
N ARG A 77 13.54 0.10 3.91
CA ARG A 77 12.34 0.53 4.64
C ARG A 77 12.52 1.94 5.17
N ILE A 78 11.48 2.76 5.04
CA ILE A 78 11.46 4.10 5.63
C ILE A 78 11.45 3.97 7.15
N ASN A 79 12.25 4.82 7.80
CA ASN A 79 12.16 5.01 9.23
C ASN A 79 10.85 5.76 9.56
N LEU A 80 9.91 5.09 10.22
CA LEU A 80 8.60 5.65 10.54
C LEU A 80 8.68 6.85 11.51
N ILE A 81 9.79 7.03 12.23
CA ILE A 81 10.00 8.14 13.17
C ILE A 81 10.50 9.37 12.42
N ASN A 82 11.48 9.19 11.55
CA ASN A 82 12.15 10.29 10.85
C ASN A 82 11.52 10.62 9.50
N GLY A 83 10.65 9.72 8.99
CA GLY A 83 10.08 9.84 7.67
C GLY A 83 11.08 9.53 6.56
N ARG A 84 10.74 9.90 5.33
CA ARG A 84 11.56 9.78 4.13
C ARG A 84 12.55 10.96 4.03
N HIS A 85 13.77 10.72 3.58
CA HIS A 85 14.75 11.76 3.25
C HIS A 85 14.50 12.34 1.84
N ASP A 86 14.97 13.56 1.60
CA ASP A 86 14.74 14.26 0.32
C ASP A 86 15.41 13.60 -0.89
N ASP A 87 16.43 12.81 -0.69
CA ASP A 87 17.15 12.03 -1.71
C ASP A 87 16.56 10.64 -1.94
N GLU A 88 15.50 10.28 -1.21
CA GLU A 88 14.83 8.98 -1.32
C GLU A 88 13.56 9.09 -2.17
N ILE A 89 13.28 8.04 -2.94
CA ILE A 89 12.15 7.92 -3.86
C ILE A 89 11.41 6.63 -3.56
N TYR A 90 10.09 6.69 -3.44
CA TYR A 90 9.27 5.50 -3.18
C TYR A 90 9.42 4.45 -4.28
N HIS A 91 9.64 3.19 -3.87
CA HIS A 91 9.89 2.08 -4.79
C HIS A 91 8.73 1.83 -5.76
N PHE A 92 7.49 2.12 -5.36
CA PHE A 92 6.31 1.93 -6.21
C PHE A 92 6.15 3.00 -7.31
N PHE A 93 7.10 3.91 -7.46
CA PHE A 93 7.25 4.76 -8.64
C PHE A 93 8.31 4.22 -9.61
N ILE A 94 9.05 3.21 -9.20
CA ILE A 94 10.16 2.67 -9.98
C ILE A 94 9.71 1.39 -10.66
N PRO A 95 9.87 1.26 -11.99
CA PRO A 95 9.56 0.04 -12.70
C PRO A 95 10.60 -1.05 -12.39
N ASP A 96 10.19 -2.31 -12.55
CA ASP A 96 11.06 -3.47 -12.35
C ASP A 96 11.03 -4.39 -13.58
N VAL A 97 12.17 -4.94 -13.92
CA VAL A 97 12.32 -5.85 -15.07
C VAL A 97 11.55 -7.17 -14.92
N GLY A 98 11.09 -7.49 -13.72
CA GLY A 98 10.23 -8.64 -13.42
C GLY A 98 8.75 -8.41 -13.70
N MET A 99 8.32 -7.15 -13.91
CA MET A 99 6.92 -6.82 -14.19
C MET A 99 6.46 -7.51 -15.48
N ALA A 100 5.19 -7.99 -15.50
CA ALA A 100 4.61 -8.76 -16.60
C ALA A 100 5.53 -9.91 -17.07
N GLY A 101 6.09 -10.69 -16.13
CA GLY A 101 7.19 -11.64 -16.31
C GLY A 101 6.86 -12.93 -17.08
N PHE A 102 5.97 -12.90 -18.08
CA PHE A 102 5.54 -14.08 -18.85
C PHE A 102 6.55 -14.59 -19.88
N ASP A 103 7.55 -13.80 -20.20
CA ASP A 103 8.56 -14.11 -21.22
C ASP A 103 9.52 -15.26 -20.85
N LYS A 104 9.46 -15.76 -19.65
CA LYS A 104 10.23 -16.95 -19.22
C LYS A 104 9.53 -18.25 -19.56
N ASP A 105 8.22 -18.26 -19.74
CA ASP A 105 7.43 -19.44 -20.06
C ASP A 105 7.53 -19.78 -21.56
N LYS A 106 7.94 -21.02 -21.85
CA LYS A 106 8.12 -21.49 -23.23
C LYS A 106 6.80 -21.70 -23.97
N VAL A 107 5.74 -22.10 -23.24
CA VAL A 107 4.40 -22.34 -23.80
C VAL A 107 3.79 -21.00 -24.20
N ILE A 108 3.85 -20.02 -23.32
CA ILE A 108 3.34 -18.67 -23.58
C ILE A 108 4.07 -18.03 -24.76
N LYS A 109 5.39 -18.18 -24.85
CA LYS A 109 6.17 -17.71 -26.02
C LYS A 109 5.74 -18.33 -27.35
N GLY A 110 5.32 -19.58 -27.32
CA GLY A 110 4.85 -20.28 -28.51
C GLY A 110 3.43 -19.87 -28.92
N LEU A 111 2.58 -19.56 -27.96
CA LEU A 111 1.17 -19.21 -28.21
C LEU A 111 0.97 -17.73 -28.53
N LEU A 112 1.72 -16.84 -27.86
CA LEU A 112 1.55 -15.38 -27.90
C LEU A 112 2.91 -14.66 -28.11
N PRO A 113 3.59 -14.91 -29.25
CA PRO A 113 4.94 -14.38 -29.49
C PRO A 113 4.97 -12.85 -29.61
N ASP A 114 3.94 -12.25 -30.22
CA ASP A 114 3.86 -10.80 -30.45
C ASP A 114 3.62 -10.03 -29.15
N GLU A 115 2.75 -10.54 -28.27
CA GLU A 115 2.49 -9.99 -26.95
C GLU A 115 3.74 -10.08 -26.06
N VAL A 116 4.43 -11.21 -26.10
CA VAL A 116 5.70 -11.38 -25.38
C VAL A 116 6.76 -10.41 -25.89
N LYS A 117 6.81 -10.16 -27.21
CA LYS A 117 7.71 -9.16 -27.78
C LYS A 117 7.36 -7.75 -27.31
N THR A 118 6.08 -7.37 -27.34
CA THR A 118 5.57 -6.08 -26.86
C THR A 118 5.97 -5.84 -25.40
N ILE A 119 5.77 -6.84 -24.51
CA ILE A 119 6.18 -6.74 -23.10
C ILE A 119 7.70 -6.57 -22.96
N LYS A 120 8.50 -7.27 -23.75
CA LYS A 120 9.96 -7.12 -23.72
C LYS A 120 10.41 -5.74 -24.16
N ASP A 121 9.81 -5.21 -25.22
CA ASP A 121 10.13 -3.87 -25.72
C ASP A 121 9.69 -2.80 -24.71
N TRP A 122 8.55 -2.98 -24.04
CA TRP A 122 8.09 -2.13 -22.94
C TRP A 122 9.06 -2.11 -21.75
N ARG A 123 9.69 -3.26 -21.41
CA ARG A 123 10.65 -3.35 -20.28
C ARG A 123 12.06 -2.86 -20.61
N LYS A 124 12.40 -2.70 -21.87
CA LYS A 124 13.74 -2.29 -22.29
C LYS A 124 14.24 -1.03 -21.59
N PRO A 125 13.45 0.07 -21.51
CA PRO A 125 13.88 1.29 -20.85
C PRO A 125 14.14 1.14 -19.36
N PHE A 126 13.61 0.09 -18.70
CA PHE A 126 13.75 -0.09 -17.25
C PHE A 126 15.19 -0.42 -16.81
N THR A 127 16.04 -0.80 -17.74
CA THR A 127 17.47 -1.05 -17.46
C THR A 127 18.34 0.19 -17.65
N GLU A 128 17.77 1.27 -18.14
CA GLU A 128 18.46 2.54 -18.35
C GLU A 128 18.51 3.37 -17.08
N GLU A 129 19.49 4.28 -16.99
CA GLU A 129 19.57 5.24 -15.91
C GLU A 129 18.48 6.31 -16.03
N PHE A 130 17.98 6.75 -14.88
CA PHE A 130 16.99 7.82 -14.85
C PHE A 130 17.61 9.19 -15.14
N THR A 131 16.99 9.94 -16.01
CA THR A 131 17.37 11.34 -16.29
C THR A 131 17.11 12.25 -15.10
N TYR A 132 17.82 13.38 -15.02
CA TYR A 132 17.58 14.39 -13.97
C TYR A 132 16.14 14.90 -13.94
N ALA A 133 15.49 15.02 -15.10
CA ALA A 133 14.10 15.46 -15.20
C ALA A 133 13.13 14.43 -14.60
N GLN A 134 13.35 13.15 -14.88
CA GLN A 134 12.59 12.05 -14.31
C GLN A 134 12.76 11.97 -12.78
N ILE A 135 14.00 12.03 -12.29
CA ILE A 135 14.29 12.01 -10.85
C ILE A 135 13.61 13.19 -10.14
N ARG A 136 13.68 14.40 -10.70
CA ARG A 136 12.98 15.55 -10.14
C ARG A 136 11.46 15.34 -10.06
N THR A 137 10.88 14.73 -11.08
CA THR A 137 9.45 14.40 -11.10
C THR A 137 9.11 13.35 -10.05
N LEU A 138 9.91 12.28 -9.93
CA LEU A 138 9.74 11.22 -8.94
C LEU A 138 9.85 11.74 -7.50
N LYS A 139 10.80 12.65 -7.25
CA LYS A 139 10.93 13.34 -5.95
C LYS A 139 9.68 14.17 -5.61
N ARG A 140 9.16 14.93 -6.58
CA ARG A 140 7.93 15.70 -6.40
C ARG A 140 6.73 14.81 -6.11
N LEU A 141 6.62 13.66 -6.80
CA LEU A 141 5.57 12.66 -6.54
C LEU A 141 5.74 12.04 -5.15
N SER A 142 6.97 11.72 -4.74
CA SER A 142 7.27 11.19 -3.40
C SER A 142 6.87 12.17 -2.29
N ASN A 143 7.16 13.46 -2.46
CA ASN A 143 6.70 14.50 -1.52
C ASN A 143 5.17 14.54 -1.44
N LYS A 144 4.47 14.35 -2.58
CA LYS A 144 3.00 14.31 -2.58
C LYS A 144 2.46 13.07 -1.85
N VAL A 145 3.16 11.96 -1.92
CA VAL A 145 2.83 10.75 -1.13
C VAL A 145 3.00 11.04 0.36
N ASP A 146 4.05 11.72 0.78
CA ASP A 146 4.26 12.08 2.20
C ASP A 146 3.13 12.95 2.73
N GLU A 147 2.65 13.94 1.96
CA GLU A 147 1.48 14.74 2.32
C GLU A 147 0.21 13.88 2.46
N LEU A 148 -0.02 12.96 1.52
CA LEU A 148 -1.17 12.06 1.56
C LEU A 148 -1.08 11.07 2.72
N LEU A 149 0.10 10.53 3.02
CA LEU A 149 0.34 9.64 4.17
C LEU A 149 0.06 10.37 5.48
N THR A 150 0.59 11.57 5.65
CA THR A 150 0.35 12.40 6.84
C THR A 150 -1.14 12.68 7.01
N SER A 151 -1.83 13.08 5.94
CA SER A 151 -3.28 13.31 5.97
C SER A 151 -4.06 12.05 6.33
N HIS A 152 -3.68 10.89 5.73
CA HIS A 152 -4.32 9.61 6.02
C HIS A 152 -4.11 9.17 7.47
N LEU A 153 -2.88 9.26 7.99
CA LEU A 153 -2.55 8.87 9.36
C LEU A 153 -3.31 9.73 10.38
N ASN A 154 -3.36 11.04 10.18
CA ASN A 154 -4.10 11.96 11.04
C ASN A 154 -5.61 11.65 11.04
N ASN A 155 -6.19 11.40 9.86
CA ASN A 155 -7.61 11.03 9.75
C ASN A 155 -7.90 9.68 10.41
N ARG A 156 -7.01 8.70 10.21
CA ARG A 156 -7.13 7.37 10.83
C ARG A 156 -6.99 7.43 12.34
N GLU A 157 -6.04 8.20 12.86
CA GLU A 157 -5.86 8.38 14.31
C GLU A 157 -7.08 9.04 14.94
N ARG A 158 -7.62 10.10 14.30
CA ARG A 158 -8.86 10.75 14.75
C ARG A 158 -10.02 9.78 14.81
N LEU A 159 -10.18 8.96 13.75
CA LEU A 159 -11.24 7.96 13.68
C LEU A 159 -11.05 6.85 14.73
N LEU A 160 -9.83 6.37 14.95
CA LEU A 160 -9.53 5.40 16.00
C LEU A 160 -9.89 5.95 17.38
N LYS A 161 -9.48 7.18 17.71
CA LYS A 161 -9.84 7.83 18.98
C LYS A 161 -11.36 8.00 19.14
N ALA A 162 -12.06 8.36 18.07
CA ALA A 162 -13.51 8.54 18.09
C ALA A 162 -14.29 7.21 18.20
N THR A 163 -13.72 6.12 17.73
CA THR A 163 -14.35 4.79 17.74
C THR A 163 -13.92 3.91 18.92
N ASP A 164 -13.00 4.41 19.74
CA ASP A 164 -12.48 3.66 20.87
C ASP A 164 -13.50 3.55 21.99
N ASP A 165 -13.55 2.39 22.64
CA ASP A 165 -14.31 2.18 23.86
C ASP A 165 -13.39 2.42 25.05
N ASN A 166 -13.56 3.56 25.70
CA ASN A 166 -12.86 3.85 26.93
C ASN A 166 -13.39 2.94 28.06
N ILE A 167 -12.71 1.82 28.23
CA ILE A 167 -12.93 0.97 29.41
C ILE A 167 -12.44 1.78 30.62
N PRO A 168 -13.31 2.02 31.63
CA PRO A 168 -12.89 2.73 32.82
C PRO A 168 -11.84 1.90 33.57
N ILE A 169 -10.58 2.33 33.49
CA ILE A 169 -9.45 1.72 34.20
C ILE A 169 -9.14 2.61 35.40
N TRP A 170 -9.19 2.04 36.61
CA TRP A 170 -8.77 2.76 37.82
C TRP A 170 -7.29 3.19 37.70
N PRO A 171 -6.92 4.45 38.08
CA PRO A 171 -7.72 5.48 38.66
C PRO A 171 -8.44 6.42 37.69
N ASN A 172 -8.25 6.30 36.37
CA ASN A 172 -8.84 7.19 35.37
C ASN A 172 -10.24 6.73 34.96
N SER A 173 -11.26 7.31 35.55
CA SER A 173 -12.67 7.04 35.22
C SER A 173 -13.29 7.99 34.19
N ASN A 174 -12.49 8.68 33.38
CA ASN A 174 -13.00 9.59 32.36
C ASN A 174 -13.85 8.85 31.34
N LYS A 175 -15.15 8.88 31.52
CA LYS A 175 -16.16 8.38 30.59
C LYS A 175 -16.27 9.36 29.43
N THR A 176 -15.47 9.14 28.38
CA THR A 176 -15.78 9.75 27.09
C THR A 176 -16.90 8.92 26.45
N GLU A 177 -18.04 9.55 26.16
CA GLU A 177 -19.10 8.86 25.43
C GLU A 177 -18.60 8.56 24.02
N GLY A 178 -18.43 7.26 23.69
CA GLY A 178 -18.05 6.83 22.34
C GLY A 178 -19.17 7.15 21.34
N LEU A 179 -18.80 7.33 20.10
CA LEU A 179 -19.75 7.66 19.03
C LEU A 179 -20.80 6.54 18.83
N PRO A 180 -22.04 6.90 18.50
CA PRO A 180 -23.05 5.95 18.04
C PRO A 180 -22.57 5.18 16.79
N ILE A 181 -23.03 3.93 16.60
CA ILE A 181 -22.64 3.06 15.48
C ILE A 181 -22.82 3.76 14.13
N LYS A 182 -23.95 4.43 13.89
CA LYS A 182 -24.21 5.17 12.64
C LYS A 182 -23.19 6.28 12.39
N ALA A 183 -22.70 6.96 13.43
CA ALA A 183 -21.68 7.99 13.28
C ALA A 183 -20.30 7.38 13.00
N LYS A 184 -19.98 6.22 13.59
CA LYS A 184 -18.77 5.45 13.29
C LYS A 184 -18.75 5.01 11.81
N GLU A 185 -19.86 4.47 11.31
CA GLU A 185 -20.02 4.09 9.90
C GLU A 185 -19.87 5.27 8.93
N LEU A 186 -20.45 6.42 9.26
CA LEU A 186 -20.35 7.61 8.42
C LEU A 186 -18.91 8.11 8.32
N GLN A 187 -18.20 8.18 9.43
CA GLN A 187 -16.78 8.59 9.46
C GLN A 187 -15.88 7.60 8.73
N GLU A 188 -16.18 6.30 8.82
CA GLU A 188 -15.47 5.28 8.05
C GLU A 188 -15.70 5.42 6.55
N LYS A 189 -16.95 5.65 6.11
CA LYS A 189 -17.27 5.92 4.70
C LYS A 189 -16.49 7.12 4.16
N ASP A 190 -16.30 8.16 4.96
CA ASP A 190 -15.50 9.32 4.57
C ASP A 190 -14.02 8.98 4.35
N LEU A 191 -13.45 8.08 5.16
CA LEU A 191 -12.09 7.59 4.98
C LEU A 191 -11.89 6.87 3.63
N TYR A 192 -12.92 6.17 3.16
CA TYR A 192 -12.87 5.38 1.91
C TYR A 192 -13.43 6.10 0.68
N ARG A 193 -13.83 7.37 0.77
CA ARG A 193 -14.28 8.16 -0.38
C ARG A 193 -13.22 8.22 -1.49
N ALA A 194 -13.65 8.31 -2.74
CA ALA A 194 -12.75 8.38 -3.91
C ALA A 194 -11.74 9.53 -3.84
N THR A 195 -12.11 10.64 -3.19
CA THR A 195 -11.26 11.83 -3.01
C THR A 195 -10.32 11.75 -1.82
N SER A 196 -10.47 10.74 -0.95
CA SER A 196 -9.68 10.60 0.28
C SER A 196 -8.20 10.34 -0.01
N ALA A 197 -7.35 10.72 0.95
CA ALA A 197 -5.92 10.44 0.89
C ALA A 197 -5.65 8.92 0.83
N TYR A 198 -6.38 8.12 1.62
CA TYR A 198 -6.30 6.67 1.59
C TYR A 198 -6.57 6.09 0.19
N ARG A 199 -7.67 6.52 -0.44
CA ARG A 199 -8.06 5.99 -1.76
C ARG A 199 -7.04 6.33 -2.85
N LYS A 200 -6.47 7.53 -2.80
CA LYS A 200 -5.41 7.96 -3.72
C LYS A 200 -4.13 7.13 -3.53
N LEU A 201 -3.69 6.94 -2.28
CA LEU A 201 -2.53 6.11 -1.96
C LEU A 201 -2.75 4.66 -2.41
N LYS A 202 -3.90 4.09 -2.06
CA LYS A 202 -4.25 2.73 -2.46
C LYS A 202 -4.23 2.57 -3.98
N LEU A 203 -4.81 3.51 -4.72
CA LEU A 203 -4.85 3.45 -6.18
C LEU A 203 -3.45 3.43 -6.80
N MET A 204 -2.52 4.27 -6.30
CA MET A 204 -1.14 4.28 -6.78
C MET A 204 -0.41 2.96 -6.51
N MET A 205 -0.58 2.44 -5.30
CA MET A 205 0.05 1.17 -4.90
C MET A 205 -0.55 -0.02 -5.64
N ASP A 206 -1.88 -0.07 -5.79
CA ASP A 206 -2.57 -1.12 -6.55
C ASP A 206 -2.17 -1.07 -8.04
N TYR A 207 -1.99 0.13 -8.61
CA TYR A 207 -1.53 0.29 -9.99
C TYR A 207 -0.13 -0.30 -10.18
N TRP A 208 0.82 0.02 -9.29
CA TRP A 208 2.15 -0.58 -9.34
C TRP A 208 2.09 -2.10 -9.19
N CYS A 209 1.27 -2.62 -8.26
CA CYS A 209 1.08 -4.06 -8.12
C CYS A 209 0.48 -4.70 -9.38
N SER A 210 -0.45 -4.03 -10.06
CA SER A 210 -1.09 -4.56 -11.27
C SER A 210 -0.10 -4.79 -12.42
N LEU A 211 0.99 -4.03 -12.49
CA LEU A 211 2.02 -4.21 -13.51
C LEU A 211 2.74 -5.57 -13.42
N TRP A 212 2.78 -6.18 -12.23
CA TRP A 212 3.36 -7.51 -12.04
C TRP A 212 2.45 -8.63 -12.56
N PHE A 213 1.14 -8.39 -12.57
CA PHE A 213 0.09 -9.34 -12.95
C PHE A 213 -0.68 -8.90 -14.21
N TRP A 214 -0.07 -8.05 -15.02
CA TRP A 214 -0.72 -7.51 -16.22
C TRP A 214 -1.13 -8.63 -17.17
N PRO A 215 -2.41 -8.69 -17.64
CA PRO A 215 -2.84 -9.74 -18.54
C PRO A 215 -2.08 -9.69 -19.86
N ILE A 216 -1.54 -10.82 -20.31
CA ILE A 216 -0.70 -10.87 -21.49
C ILE A 216 -1.47 -10.46 -22.76
N GLU A 217 -2.76 -10.82 -22.84
CA GLU A 217 -3.65 -10.47 -23.94
C GLU A 217 -3.84 -8.95 -24.09
N LYS A 218 -3.51 -8.21 -23.04
CA LYS A 218 -3.56 -6.74 -22.98
C LYS A 218 -2.17 -6.10 -23.01
N ALA A 219 -1.19 -6.78 -23.60
CA ALA A 219 0.16 -6.25 -23.69
C ALA A 219 0.23 -4.89 -24.43
N GLY A 220 -0.67 -4.65 -25.38
CA GLY A 220 -0.78 -3.37 -26.08
C GLY A 220 -1.28 -2.20 -25.24
N ASP A 221 -1.92 -2.47 -24.10
CA ASP A 221 -2.46 -1.45 -23.18
C ASP A 221 -1.49 -1.10 -22.05
N LEU A 222 -0.25 -1.63 -22.06
CA LEU A 222 0.76 -1.31 -21.07
C LEU A 222 1.07 0.20 -21.07
N PRO A 223 1.26 0.81 -19.90
CA PRO A 223 1.52 2.24 -19.80
C PRO A 223 2.87 2.61 -20.42
N THR A 224 2.92 3.73 -21.13
CA THR A 224 4.14 4.29 -21.76
C THR A 224 4.88 5.21 -20.80
#